data_6010e78875cae2d2d2cd28310f6d4ded
#
_entry.id   6010e78875cae2d2d2cd28310f6d4ded
#
_cell.length_a   1.000
_cell.length_b   1.000
_cell.length_c   1.000
_cell.angle_alpha   90.00
_cell.angle_beta   90.00
_cell.angle_gamma   90.00
#
_symmetry.space_group_name_H-M   'P 1'
#
loop_
_entity.id
_entity.type
_entity.pdbx_description
1 polymer ?
#
loop_
_entity_poly.entity_id
_entity_poly.type
_entity_poly.pdbx_seq_one_letter_code
_entity_poly.pdbx_strand_id
1 'polypeptide(L)'
;MTILVFRTGFRTVSDLSDMKALDLAKGEQPVYASIVDFSDADFATEASITPAEALSILQTIRPKPAEHIRATPKSALDILQSNDKLPHIITFCGEIDEMLGGGVPCGEVTEFCGVPGIGKTQIGIQLAVDVHLPSIFGGAEGHAIYLDTEGSFMAERAAEIAQAFVTHVKKMARVRNEPPLLEAAEQLSVESILENMHFCRIHDWAEQVAAVNTLSTLLDQHPRVRLIVIDSVAFHFRHDFDDFAARARLMAGMANTLTQLARTRNVAGKSS
;
A
#
# COMPACT_ATOMS: atom_id res chain seq x y z
N MET A 1 2.56 -3.69 33.64
CA MET A 1 2.10 -3.45 32.25
C MET A 1 1.97 -4.76 31.48
N THR A 2 2.99 -5.58 31.37
CA THR A 2 2.93 -6.88 30.67
C THR A 2 1.85 -7.83 31.20
N ILE A 3 1.63 -7.86 32.51
CA ILE A 3 0.60 -8.70 33.16
C ILE A 3 -0.84 -8.26 32.80
N LEU A 4 -1.09 -6.96 32.72
CA LEU A 4 -2.37 -6.41 32.28
C LEU A 4 -2.68 -6.76 30.82
N VAL A 5 -1.67 -6.70 29.95
CA VAL A 5 -1.77 -7.07 28.54
C VAL A 5 -2.14 -8.55 28.40
N PHE A 6 -1.50 -9.45 29.16
CA PHE A 6 -1.85 -10.88 29.15
C PHE A 6 -3.27 -11.17 29.67
N ARG A 7 -3.72 -10.38 30.66
CA ARG A 7 -5.08 -10.53 31.24
C ARG A 7 -6.17 -10.10 30.26
N THR A 8 -5.88 -9.14 29.39
CA THR A 8 -6.79 -8.66 28.34
C THR A 8 -6.63 -9.40 27.00
N GLY A 9 -5.73 -10.38 26.91
CA GLY A 9 -5.48 -11.15 25.69
C GLY A 9 -4.39 -10.61 24.76
N PHE A 10 -3.83 -9.43 25.06
CA PHE A 10 -2.71 -8.85 24.28
C PHE A 10 -1.39 -9.55 24.63
N ARG A 11 -0.52 -9.76 23.63
CA ARG A 11 0.73 -10.50 23.77
C ARG A 11 1.97 -9.62 23.75
N THR A 12 1.91 -8.49 23.09
CA THR A 12 3.05 -7.58 22.91
C THR A 12 2.68 -6.12 23.12
N VAL A 13 3.69 -5.27 23.39
CA VAL A 13 3.51 -3.81 23.48
C VAL A 13 3.11 -3.22 22.13
N SER A 14 3.52 -3.83 21.02
CA SER A 14 3.14 -3.40 19.67
C SER A 14 1.63 -3.51 19.44
N ASP A 15 0.97 -4.51 20.04
CA ASP A 15 -0.47 -4.69 19.90
C ASP A 15 -1.28 -3.56 20.55
N LEU A 16 -0.62 -2.77 21.42
CA LEU A 16 -1.23 -1.65 22.15
C LEU A 16 -0.94 -0.27 21.52
N SER A 17 0.04 -0.20 20.60
CA SER A 17 0.52 1.10 20.08
C SER A 17 -0.56 1.86 19.31
N ASP A 18 -1.49 1.16 18.68
CA ASP A 18 -2.53 1.72 17.81
C ASP A 18 -3.91 1.76 18.51
N MET A 19 -3.99 1.33 19.77
CA MET A 19 -5.24 1.26 20.53
C MET A 19 -5.55 2.55 21.29
N LYS A 20 -6.83 2.87 21.40
CA LYS A 20 -7.35 3.90 22.31
C LYS A 20 -7.58 3.31 23.72
N ALA A 21 -7.67 4.15 24.73
CA ALA A 21 -7.79 3.75 26.14
C ALA A 21 -8.95 2.79 26.44
N LEU A 22 -9.96 2.78 25.58
CA LEU A 22 -11.17 2.01 25.72
C LEU A 22 -11.04 0.54 25.34
N ASP A 23 -10.23 0.22 24.32
CA ASP A 23 -10.14 -1.13 23.77
C ASP A 23 -9.46 -2.11 24.75
N LEU A 24 -8.53 -1.61 25.58
CA LEU A 24 -7.89 -2.39 26.65
C LEU A 24 -8.80 -2.64 27.85
N ALA A 25 -9.77 -1.76 28.07
CA ALA A 25 -10.66 -1.83 29.23
C ALA A 25 -11.72 -2.94 29.10
N LYS A 26 -12.10 -3.36 27.88
CA LYS A 26 -13.19 -4.34 27.64
C LYS A 26 -12.79 -5.81 27.62
N GLY A 27 -11.50 -6.16 27.59
CA GLY A 27 -11.07 -7.57 27.64
C GLY A 27 -11.48 -8.41 26.41
N GLU A 28 -12.16 -7.83 25.44
CA GLU A 28 -12.44 -8.47 24.17
C GLU A 28 -11.17 -8.49 23.33
N GLN A 29 -10.79 -9.65 22.81
CA GLN A 29 -9.78 -9.67 21.76
C GLN A 29 -10.25 -8.72 20.67
N PRO A 30 -9.38 -7.87 20.13
CA PRO A 30 -9.72 -7.11 18.95
C PRO A 30 -9.98 -8.12 17.84
N VAL A 31 -11.24 -8.49 17.66
CA VAL A 31 -11.72 -9.01 16.40
C VAL A 31 -11.58 -7.83 15.46
N TYR A 32 -10.36 -7.64 14.93
CA TYR A 32 -10.05 -6.63 13.93
C TYR A 32 -10.99 -5.41 14.01
N ALA A 33 -11.06 -4.79 15.20
CA ALA A 33 -11.80 -3.55 15.38
C ALA A 33 -10.98 -2.49 14.65
N SER A 34 -11.32 -2.32 13.37
CA SER A 34 -10.94 -1.13 12.62
C SER A 34 -11.11 0.08 13.55
N ILE A 35 -10.08 0.88 13.59
CA ILE A 35 -9.97 2.15 14.29
C ILE A 35 -11.24 2.98 14.05
N VAL A 36 -12.26 2.77 14.86
CA VAL A 36 -13.45 3.59 14.93
C VAL A 36 -13.49 4.14 16.35
N ASP A 37 -13.42 5.45 16.45
CA ASP A 37 -13.63 6.32 17.58
C ASP A 37 -14.02 5.70 18.94
N PHE A 38 -13.10 4.98 19.56
CA PHE A 38 -13.23 4.62 20.95
C PHE A 38 -12.64 5.70 21.84
N SER A 39 -13.37 6.12 22.87
CA SER A 39 -12.90 7.15 23.78
C SER A 39 -11.99 6.56 24.87
N ASP A 40 -11.11 7.38 25.44
CA ASP A 40 -10.21 6.95 26.52
C ASP A 40 -10.94 6.36 27.74
N ALA A 41 -12.25 6.61 27.88
CA ALA A 41 -13.11 6.08 28.95
C ALA A 41 -13.40 4.58 28.80
N ASP A 42 -13.45 4.06 27.56
CA ASP A 42 -13.82 2.67 27.30
C ASP A 42 -12.66 1.73 27.61
N PHE A 43 -11.40 2.14 27.41
CA PHE A 43 -10.20 1.37 27.81
C PHE A 43 -10.18 1.08 29.32
N ALA A 44 -10.59 2.04 30.13
CA ALA A 44 -10.62 1.89 31.59
C ALA A 44 -11.61 0.84 32.06
N THR A 45 -12.77 0.72 31.38
CA THR A 45 -13.85 -0.18 31.80
C THR A 45 -13.48 -1.65 31.60
N GLU A 46 -12.79 -2.01 30.50
CA GLU A 46 -12.48 -3.40 30.18
C GLU A 46 -11.25 -3.96 30.89
N ALA A 47 -10.22 -3.13 31.08
CA ALA A 47 -9.06 -3.52 31.87
C ALA A 47 -9.35 -3.51 33.38
N SER A 48 -10.56 -3.13 33.82
CA SER A 48 -10.89 -2.91 35.22
C SER A 48 -9.92 -1.96 35.92
N ILE A 49 -9.49 -0.93 35.22
CA ILE A 49 -8.59 0.14 35.66
C ILE A 49 -9.31 1.48 35.50
N THR A 50 -8.83 2.51 36.18
CA THR A 50 -9.40 3.86 36.04
C THR A 50 -9.03 4.48 34.69
N PRO A 51 -9.84 5.40 34.14
CA PRO A 51 -9.51 6.14 32.94
C PRO A 51 -8.15 6.85 32.98
N ALA A 52 -7.75 7.33 34.17
CA ALA A 52 -6.45 7.97 34.37
C ALA A 52 -5.28 7.00 34.25
N GLU A 53 -5.42 5.77 34.79
CA GLU A 53 -4.43 4.70 34.66
C GLU A 53 -4.35 4.22 33.22
N ALA A 54 -5.49 4.05 32.54
CA ALA A 54 -5.56 3.68 31.13
C ALA A 54 -4.83 4.71 30.24
N LEU A 55 -5.09 5.99 30.47
CA LEU A 55 -4.41 7.08 29.74
C LEU A 55 -2.90 7.08 30.02
N SER A 56 -2.46 6.88 31.26
CA SER A 56 -1.06 6.80 31.65
C SER A 56 -0.35 5.64 30.95
N ILE A 57 -0.98 4.48 30.87
CA ILE A 57 -0.46 3.30 30.18
C ILE A 57 -0.28 3.60 28.70
N LEU A 58 -1.31 4.13 28.04
CA LEU A 58 -1.25 4.45 26.62
C LEU A 58 -0.23 5.54 26.29
N GLN A 59 -0.10 6.57 27.13
CA GLN A 59 0.94 7.60 26.95
C GLN A 59 2.37 7.05 27.07
N THR A 60 2.54 5.98 27.86
CA THR A 60 3.84 5.31 28.02
C THR A 60 4.17 4.41 26.83
N ILE A 61 3.16 3.79 26.22
CA ILE A 61 3.28 2.82 25.13
C ILE A 61 3.33 3.52 23.77
N ARG A 62 2.50 4.55 23.59
CA ARG A 62 2.52 5.33 22.35
C ARG A 62 3.89 5.97 22.20
N PRO A 63 4.58 5.79 21.08
CA PRO A 63 5.79 6.54 20.82
C PRO A 63 5.44 8.02 21.00
N LYS A 64 6.24 8.75 21.78
CA LYS A 64 6.08 10.22 21.88
C LYS A 64 5.93 10.72 20.46
N PRO A 65 4.84 11.49 20.15
CA PRO A 65 4.73 12.06 18.83
C PRO A 65 6.06 12.75 18.57
N ALA A 66 6.77 12.32 17.52
CA ALA A 66 7.94 13.01 17.04
C ALA A 66 7.54 14.49 17.04
N GLU A 67 8.29 15.31 17.78
CA GLU A 67 8.04 16.71 18.11
C GLU A 67 7.03 17.32 17.16
N HIS A 68 5.86 17.69 17.68
CA HIS A 68 4.71 18.10 16.89
C HIS A 68 5.21 18.76 15.61
N ILE A 69 5.07 18.07 14.48
CA ILE A 69 5.08 18.74 13.19
C ILE A 69 3.88 19.68 13.31
N ARG A 70 4.13 20.87 13.88
CA ARG A 70 3.17 21.96 13.81
C ARG A 70 2.93 22.10 12.34
N ALA A 71 1.72 21.74 11.90
CA ALA A 71 1.33 21.92 10.53
C ALA A 71 1.56 23.39 10.22
N THR A 72 2.72 23.72 9.68
CA THR A 72 3.01 25.07 9.23
C THR A 72 2.11 25.29 8.04
N PRO A 73 1.21 26.28 8.09
CA PRO A 73 0.34 26.58 6.97
C PRO A 73 1.21 26.83 5.75
N LYS A 74 0.96 26.08 4.67
CA LYS A 74 1.61 26.29 3.37
C LYS A 74 0.65 27.08 2.49
N SER A 75 1.17 28.00 1.68
CA SER A 75 0.33 28.64 0.67
C SER A 75 -0.05 27.63 -0.43
N ALA A 76 -1.15 27.88 -1.14
CA ALA A 76 -1.52 27.07 -2.29
C ALA A 76 -0.40 27.02 -3.35
N LEU A 77 0.37 28.10 -3.48
CA LEU A 77 1.53 28.17 -4.37
C LEU A 77 2.65 27.23 -3.89
N ASP A 78 2.95 27.21 -2.57
CA ASP A 78 3.95 26.30 -2.02
C ASP A 78 3.54 24.83 -2.24
N ILE A 79 2.25 24.52 -2.09
CA ILE A 79 1.70 23.19 -2.34
C ILE A 79 1.85 22.84 -3.83
N LEU A 80 1.47 23.74 -4.72
CA LEU A 80 1.59 23.53 -6.15
C LEU A 80 3.05 23.29 -6.57
N GLN A 81 3.98 24.08 -6.04
CA GLN A 81 5.41 23.94 -6.32
C GLN A 81 6.04 22.69 -5.66
N SER A 82 5.47 22.19 -4.56
CA SER A 82 5.96 20.97 -3.89
C SER A 82 5.44 19.68 -4.54
N ASN A 83 4.28 19.71 -5.19
CA ASN A 83 3.68 18.54 -5.84
C ASN A 83 4.27 18.22 -7.22
N ASP A 84 5.08 19.10 -7.78
CA ASP A 84 5.57 18.99 -9.17
C ASP A 84 6.57 17.86 -9.43
N LYS A 85 6.81 16.93 -8.50
CA LYS A 85 7.95 16.01 -8.67
C LYS A 85 7.74 14.56 -8.26
N LEU A 86 6.50 14.11 -8.03
CA LEU A 86 6.31 12.68 -7.86
C LEU A 86 6.33 12.00 -9.23
N PRO A 87 7.11 10.90 -9.40
CA PRO A 87 7.12 10.19 -10.66
C PRO A 87 5.75 9.56 -10.93
N HIS A 88 5.41 9.41 -12.21
CA HIS A 88 4.27 8.61 -12.64
C HIS A 88 4.79 7.28 -13.19
N ILE A 89 3.99 6.24 -13.03
CA ILE A 89 4.24 4.95 -13.68
C ILE A 89 3.53 5.00 -15.03
N ILE A 90 4.31 5.03 -16.09
CA ILE A 90 3.83 5.12 -17.47
C ILE A 90 3.23 3.77 -17.87
N THR A 91 2.06 3.76 -18.50
CA THR A 91 1.38 2.53 -18.95
C THR A 91 1.79 2.10 -20.36
N PHE A 92 2.57 2.88 -21.05
CA PHE A 92 2.88 2.77 -22.50
C PHE A 92 1.63 2.82 -23.40
N CYS A 93 0.50 3.26 -22.87
CA CYS A 93 -0.71 3.59 -23.61
C CYS A 93 -0.96 5.08 -23.47
N GLY A 94 -0.65 5.87 -24.52
CA GLY A 94 -0.76 7.32 -24.47
C GLY A 94 -2.12 7.84 -24.07
N GLU A 95 -3.20 7.16 -24.46
CA GLU A 95 -4.58 7.54 -24.12
C GLU A 95 -4.86 7.35 -22.61
N ILE A 96 -4.37 6.27 -22.01
CA ILE A 96 -4.49 6.03 -20.56
C ILE A 96 -3.60 7.02 -19.80
N ASP A 97 -2.37 7.23 -20.26
CA ASP A 97 -1.42 8.13 -19.61
C ASP A 97 -1.93 9.57 -19.64
N GLU A 98 -2.49 10.03 -20.77
CA GLU A 98 -3.12 11.35 -20.89
C GLU A 98 -4.32 11.49 -19.95
N MET A 99 -5.20 10.49 -19.87
CA MET A 99 -6.36 10.49 -18.99
C MET A 99 -5.95 10.55 -17.51
N LEU A 100 -4.81 9.94 -17.12
CA LEU A 100 -4.26 9.94 -15.77
C LEU A 100 -3.29 11.12 -15.50
N GLY A 101 -3.14 12.05 -16.43
CA GLY A 101 -2.26 13.21 -16.25
C GLY A 101 -0.76 12.89 -16.35
N GLY A 102 -0.39 11.81 -17.06
CA GLY A 102 1.00 11.42 -17.31
C GLY A 102 1.35 10.00 -16.87
N GLY A 103 0.34 9.20 -16.52
CA GLY A 103 0.48 7.84 -16.00
C GLY A 103 -0.06 7.69 -14.58
N VAL A 104 0.10 6.53 -13.96
CA VAL A 104 -0.36 6.26 -12.59
C VAL A 104 0.51 7.05 -11.59
N PRO A 105 -0.08 7.99 -10.81
CA PRO A 105 0.68 8.87 -9.94
C PRO A 105 1.23 8.11 -8.72
N CYS A 106 2.48 8.35 -8.36
CA CYS A 106 3.02 7.94 -7.07
C CYS A 106 2.46 8.84 -5.95
N GLY A 107 2.26 8.26 -4.76
CA GLY A 107 1.71 8.98 -3.61
C GLY A 107 0.20 8.98 -3.52
N GLU A 108 -0.48 8.31 -4.43
CA GLU A 108 -1.95 8.21 -4.49
C GLU A 108 -2.41 6.76 -4.61
N VAL A 109 -3.72 6.54 -4.42
CA VAL A 109 -4.40 5.28 -4.68
C VAL A 109 -5.22 5.46 -5.98
N THR A 110 -4.92 4.63 -6.97
CA THR A 110 -5.64 4.62 -8.26
C THR A 110 -6.47 3.35 -8.35
N GLU A 111 -7.76 3.48 -8.66
CA GLU A 111 -8.69 2.35 -8.82
C GLU A 111 -9.03 2.15 -10.30
N PHE A 112 -8.93 0.89 -10.77
CA PHE A 112 -9.39 0.47 -12.07
C PHE A 112 -10.63 -0.40 -11.93
N CYS A 113 -11.80 0.14 -12.30
CA CYS A 113 -13.09 -0.54 -12.28
C CYS A 113 -13.48 -1.01 -13.67
N GLY A 114 -14.14 -2.18 -13.73
CA GLY A 114 -14.68 -2.69 -14.99
C GLY A 114 -15.27 -4.08 -14.85
N VAL A 115 -16.03 -4.48 -15.87
CA VAL A 115 -16.63 -5.83 -15.93
C VAL A 115 -15.56 -6.92 -15.97
N PRO A 116 -15.89 -8.15 -15.56
CA PRO A 116 -14.98 -9.29 -15.71
C PRO A 116 -14.46 -9.44 -17.16
N GLY A 117 -13.18 -9.79 -17.32
CA GLY A 117 -12.58 -10.02 -18.65
C GLY A 117 -12.11 -8.78 -19.40
N ILE A 118 -12.34 -7.54 -18.90
CA ILE A 118 -11.93 -6.31 -19.61
C ILE A 118 -10.40 -6.03 -19.56
N GLY A 119 -9.64 -6.82 -18.81
CA GLY A 119 -8.18 -6.69 -18.75
C GLY A 119 -7.62 -6.00 -17.51
N LYS A 120 -8.37 -5.88 -16.40
CA LYS A 120 -7.88 -5.28 -15.15
C LYS A 120 -6.60 -5.93 -14.64
N THR A 121 -6.57 -7.27 -14.56
CA THR A 121 -5.37 -8.05 -14.20
C THR A 121 -4.21 -7.78 -15.16
N GLN A 122 -4.49 -7.69 -16.48
CA GLN A 122 -3.45 -7.40 -17.46
C GLN A 122 -2.80 -6.03 -17.24
N ILE A 123 -3.60 -4.99 -16.97
CA ILE A 123 -3.07 -3.66 -16.60
C ILE A 123 -2.28 -3.75 -15.27
N GLY A 124 -2.74 -4.56 -14.31
CA GLY A 124 -2.02 -4.79 -13.05
C GLY A 124 -0.62 -5.36 -13.26
N ILE A 125 -0.51 -6.42 -14.06
CA ILE A 125 0.77 -7.06 -14.39
C ILE A 125 1.63 -6.11 -15.23
N GLN A 126 1.05 -5.40 -16.20
CA GLN A 126 1.75 -4.42 -17.02
C GLN A 126 2.39 -3.34 -16.14
N LEU A 127 1.63 -2.70 -15.24
CA LEU A 127 2.15 -1.68 -14.34
C LEU A 127 3.22 -2.22 -13.38
N ALA A 128 3.10 -3.50 -12.95
CA ALA A 128 4.11 -4.14 -12.11
C ALA A 128 5.45 -4.36 -12.85
N VAL A 129 5.41 -4.45 -14.18
CA VAL A 129 6.61 -4.40 -15.03
C VAL A 129 7.06 -2.96 -15.28
N ASP A 130 6.13 -2.06 -15.63
CA ASP A 130 6.45 -0.70 -16.09
C ASP A 130 7.06 0.18 -14.98
N VAL A 131 6.78 -0.13 -13.70
CA VAL A 131 7.39 0.57 -12.55
C VAL A 131 8.93 0.49 -12.56
N HIS A 132 9.51 -0.50 -13.24
CA HIS A 132 10.96 -0.69 -13.37
C HIS A 132 11.61 0.24 -14.40
N LEU A 133 10.83 1.04 -15.13
CA LEU A 133 11.38 1.99 -16.10
C LEU A 133 12.37 2.93 -15.40
N PRO A 134 13.64 3.00 -15.84
CA PRO A 134 14.63 3.87 -15.22
C PRO A 134 14.22 5.35 -15.26
N SER A 135 14.61 6.09 -14.23
CA SER A 135 14.29 7.51 -14.07
C SER A 135 14.79 8.38 -15.23
N ILE A 136 15.90 8.01 -15.87
CA ILE A 136 16.43 8.69 -17.06
C ILE A 136 15.49 8.62 -18.27
N PHE A 137 14.58 7.61 -18.32
CA PHE A 137 13.50 7.52 -19.31
C PHE A 137 12.20 8.18 -18.82
N GLY A 138 12.21 8.82 -17.65
CA GLY A 138 11.04 9.41 -17.01
C GLY A 138 10.23 8.43 -16.16
N GLY A 139 10.75 7.24 -15.86
CA GLY A 139 10.09 6.23 -15.06
C GLY A 139 10.25 6.40 -13.56
N ALA A 140 9.57 5.53 -12.79
CA ALA A 140 9.61 5.52 -11.34
C ALA A 140 10.83 4.78 -10.76
N GLU A 141 11.53 3.98 -11.55
CA GLU A 141 12.72 3.19 -11.18
C GLU A 141 12.52 2.40 -9.88
N GLY A 142 11.38 1.74 -9.76
CA GLY A 142 10.93 1.09 -8.54
C GLY A 142 10.69 -0.40 -8.68
N HIS A 143 10.34 -1.02 -7.57
CA HIS A 143 9.90 -2.42 -7.48
C HIS A 143 8.39 -2.48 -7.28
N ALA A 144 7.80 -3.67 -7.46
CA ALA A 144 6.38 -3.92 -7.27
C ALA A 144 6.10 -4.93 -6.15
N ILE A 145 5.00 -4.74 -5.41
CA ILE A 145 4.34 -5.78 -4.62
C ILE A 145 3.01 -6.10 -5.30
N TYR A 146 2.73 -7.37 -5.54
CA TYR A 146 1.49 -7.85 -6.14
C TYR A 146 0.74 -8.75 -5.16
N LEU A 147 -0.40 -8.28 -4.67
CA LEU A 147 -1.32 -9.04 -3.80
C LEU A 147 -2.42 -9.62 -4.67
N ASP A 148 -2.38 -10.93 -4.92
CA ASP A 148 -3.33 -11.65 -5.77
C ASP A 148 -4.40 -12.32 -4.91
N THR A 149 -5.62 -11.81 -4.93
CA THR A 149 -6.77 -12.36 -4.20
C THR A 149 -7.60 -13.32 -5.06
N GLU A 150 -7.55 -13.19 -6.39
CA GLU A 150 -8.36 -13.99 -7.32
C GLU A 150 -7.64 -15.25 -7.84
N GLY A 151 -6.31 -15.33 -7.70
CA GLY A 151 -5.49 -16.41 -8.27
C GLY A 151 -5.32 -16.28 -9.77
N SER A 152 -5.32 -15.07 -10.25
CA SER A 152 -5.28 -14.76 -11.69
C SER A 152 -3.91 -14.27 -12.18
N PHE A 153 -2.96 -14.07 -11.26
CA PHE A 153 -1.59 -13.73 -11.62
C PHE A 153 -0.88 -14.92 -12.29
N MET A 154 -0.23 -14.65 -13.41
CA MET A 154 0.55 -15.64 -14.17
C MET A 154 1.98 -15.13 -14.36
N ALA A 155 2.96 -15.83 -13.78
CA ALA A 155 4.37 -15.47 -13.87
C ALA A 155 4.89 -15.49 -15.31
N GLU A 156 4.39 -16.44 -16.11
CA GLU A 156 4.73 -16.55 -17.54
C GLU A 156 4.27 -15.30 -18.30
N ARG A 157 3.08 -14.79 -17.96
CA ARG A 157 2.56 -13.57 -18.59
C ARG A 157 3.37 -12.34 -18.17
N ALA A 158 3.78 -12.26 -16.91
CA ALA A 158 4.67 -11.20 -16.44
C ALA A 158 6.02 -11.23 -17.17
N ALA A 159 6.57 -12.42 -17.40
CA ALA A 159 7.81 -12.61 -18.16
C ALA A 159 7.67 -12.18 -19.64
N GLU A 160 6.56 -12.51 -20.31
CA GLU A 160 6.28 -12.06 -21.68
C GLU A 160 6.23 -10.53 -21.78
N ILE A 161 5.52 -9.88 -20.84
CA ILE A 161 5.41 -8.42 -20.77
C ILE A 161 6.77 -7.80 -20.48
N ALA A 162 7.54 -8.35 -19.52
CA ALA A 162 8.88 -7.89 -19.20
C ALA A 162 9.83 -8.02 -20.41
N GLN A 163 9.74 -9.09 -21.19
CA GLN A 163 10.54 -9.26 -22.40
C GLN A 163 10.21 -8.20 -23.47
N ALA A 164 8.92 -7.92 -23.66
CA ALA A 164 8.49 -6.86 -24.59
C ALA A 164 8.93 -5.48 -24.10
N PHE A 165 8.81 -5.20 -22.80
CA PHE A 165 9.24 -3.98 -22.15
C PHE A 165 10.75 -3.75 -22.33
N VAL A 166 11.61 -4.71 -21.98
CA VAL A 166 13.07 -4.62 -22.13
C VAL A 166 13.45 -4.35 -23.59
N THR A 167 12.81 -5.09 -24.50
CA THR A 167 13.04 -4.91 -25.96
C THR A 167 12.68 -3.50 -26.40
N HIS A 168 11.54 -2.98 -25.94
CA HIS A 168 11.07 -1.64 -26.26
C HIS A 168 12.00 -0.54 -25.72
N VAL A 169 12.41 -0.63 -24.45
CA VAL A 169 13.31 0.36 -23.82
C VAL A 169 14.68 0.36 -24.51
N LYS A 170 15.24 -0.82 -24.81
CA LYS A 170 16.50 -0.93 -25.58
C LYS A 170 16.37 -0.33 -26.97
N LYS A 171 15.25 -0.53 -27.65
CA LYS A 171 14.98 0.11 -28.95
C LYS A 171 14.91 1.63 -28.83
N MET A 172 14.21 2.17 -27.84
CA MET A 172 14.14 3.62 -27.61
C MET A 172 15.52 4.22 -27.33
N ALA A 173 16.33 3.57 -26.49
CA ALA A 173 17.69 4.00 -26.19
C ALA A 173 18.55 4.08 -27.45
N ARG A 174 18.48 3.08 -28.32
CA ARG A 174 19.21 3.06 -29.59
C ARG A 174 18.78 4.15 -30.56
N VAL A 175 17.47 4.45 -30.63
CA VAL A 175 16.94 5.54 -31.49
C VAL A 175 17.44 6.90 -31.02
N ARG A 176 17.45 7.14 -29.70
CA ARG A 176 17.96 8.39 -29.13
C ARG A 176 19.49 8.49 -29.21
N ASN A 177 20.17 7.35 -29.16
CA ASN A 177 21.62 7.20 -29.26
C ASN A 177 22.40 8.07 -28.23
N GLU A 178 21.86 8.22 -27.03
CA GLU A 178 22.48 8.95 -25.94
C GLU A 178 23.19 7.95 -25.01
N PRO A 179 24.51 8.11 -24.71
CA PRO A 179 25.26 7.14 -23.91
C PRO A 179 24.61 6.77 -22.55
N PRO A 180 24.08 7.71 -21.75
CA PRO A 180 23.44 7.35 -20.48
C PRO A 180 22.17 6.51 -20.65
N LEU A 181 21.39 6.73 -21.72
CA LEU A 181 20.20 5.94 -22.02
C LEU A 181 20.56 4.51 -22.45
N LEU A 182 21.62 4.37 -23.24
CA LEU A 182 22.12 3.07 -23.67
C LEU A 182 22.60 2.25 -22.49
N GLU A 183 23.37 2.84 -21.58
CA GLU A 183 23.87 2.19 -20.37
C GLU A 183 22.70 1.74 -19.47
N ALA A 184 21.75 2.63 -19.18
CA ALA A 184 20.59 2.31 -18.36
C ALA A 184 19.72 1.20 -18.98
N ALA A 185 19.56 1.20 -20.31
CA ALA A 185 18.79 0.16 -21.02
C ALA A 185 19.51 -1.21 -21.01
N GLU A 186 20.82 -1.25 -21.05
CA GLU A 186 21.57 -2.51 -20.99
C GLU A 186 21.54 -3.17 -19.60
N GLN A 187 21.33 -2.40 -18.53
CA GLN A 187 21.16 -2.91 -17.19
C GLN A 187 19.79 -3.57 -16.96
N LEU A 188 18.80 -3.31 -17.83
CA LEU A 188 17.49 -3.94 -17.74
C LEU A 188 17.51 -5.37 -18.28
N SER A 189 17.05 -6.32 -17.46
CA SER A 189 16.81 -7.70 -17.87
C SER A 189 15.45 -8.20 -17.36
N VAL A 190 14.91 -9.22 -17.98
CA VAL A 190 13.67 -9.88 -17.58
C VAL A 190 13.81 -10.45 -16.18
N GLU A 191 14.93 -11.10 -15.90
CA GLU A 191 15.26 -11.73 -14.63
C GLU A 191 15.25 -10.68 -13.52
N SER A 192 15.92 -9.55 -13.72
CA SER A 192 15.95 -8.46 -12.74
C SER A 192 14.57 -7.86 -12.44
N ILE A 193 13.70 -7.75 -13.46
CA ILE A 193 12.31 -7.27 -13.28
C ILE A 193 11.52 -8.27 -12.44
N LEU A 194 11.60 -9.57 -12.76
CA LEU A 194 10.85 -10.61 -12.06
C LEU A 194 11.34 -10.81 -10.62
N GLU A 195 12.64 -10.72 -10.35
CA GLU A 195 13.22 -10.78 -9.01
C GLU A 195 12.74 -9.63 -8.10
N ASN A 196 12.43 -8.48 -8.68
CA ASN A 196 12.00 -7.29 -7.99
C ASN A 196 10.46 -7.07 -8.02
N MET A 197 9.73 -8.09 -8.45
CA MET A 197 8.27 -8.18 -8.38
C MET A 197 7.88 -9.15 -7.25
N HIS A 198 7.56 -8.61 -6.08
CA HIS A 198 7.22 -9.42 -4.91
C HIS A 198 5.77 -9.88 -4.98
N PHE A 199 5.54 -11.17 -5.08
CA PHE A 199 4.21 -11.76 -5.21
C PHE A 199 3.72 -12.34 -3.88
N CYS A 200 2.44 -12.11 -3.54
CA CYS A 200 1.77 -12.69 -2.39
C CYS A 200 0.37 -13.17 -2.79
N ARG A 201 0.11 -14.48 -2.64
CA ARG A 201 -1.22 -15.06 -2.80
C ARG A 201 -2.02 -14.86 -1.53
N ILE A 202 -3.26 -14.37 -1.66
CA ILE A 202 -4.21 -14.12 -0.58
C ILE A 202 -5.39 -15.07 -0.74
N HIS A 203 -5.76 -15.82 0.31
CA HIS A 203 -6.79 -16.85 0.21
C HIS A 203 -8.13 -16.47 0.83
N ASP A 204 -8.15 -15.51 1.76
CA ASP A 204 -9.36 -15.03 2.40
C ASP A 204 -9.27 -13.55 2.80
N TRP A 205 -10.37 -13.00 3.32
CA TRP A 205 -10.44 -11.61 3.73
C TRP A 205 -9.56 -11.29 4.94
N ALA A 206 -9.36 -12.25 5.85
CA ALA A 206 -8.52 -12.03 7.04
C ALA A 206 -7.05 -11.93 6.66
N GLU A 207 -6.58 -12.81 5.76
CA GLU A 207 -5.24 -12.69 5.16
C GLU A 207 -5.08 -11.38 4.40
N GLN A 208 -6.13 -10.93 3.69
CA GLN A 208 -6.09 -9.66 2.94
C GLN A 208 -5.90 -8.46 3.88
N VAL A 209 -6.67 -8.39 4.97
CA VAL A 209 -6.53 -7.35 5.98
C VAL A 209 -5.15 -7.42 6.65
N ALA A 210 -4.69 -8.61 7.02
CA ALA A 210 -3.38 -8.81 7.62
C ALA A 210 -2.25 -8.38 6.67
N ALA A 211 -2.33 -8.75 5.38
CA ALA A 211 -1.37 -8.35 4.36
C ALA A 211 -1.30 -6.83 4.23
N VAL A 212 -2.44 -6.13 4.15
CA VAL A 212 -2.47 -4.67 4.08
C VAL A 212 -1.86 -4.02 5.32
N ASN A 213 -2.13 -4.54 6.52
CA ASN A 213 -1.57 -4.01 7.77
C ASN A 213 -0.05 -4.24 7.88
N THR A 214 0.49 -5.29 7.26
CA THR A 214 1.93 -5.58 7.27
C THR A 214 2.71 -4.86 6.17
N LEU A 215 2.04 -4.21 5.21
CA LEU A 215 2.70 -3.49 4.11
C LEU A 215 3.72 -2.46 4.59
N SER A 216 3.46 -1.76 5.70
CA SER A 216 4.43 -0.78 6.23
C SER A 216 5.78 -1.44 6.55
N THR A 217 5.76 -2.61 7.19
CA THR A 217 6.96 -3.38 7.52
C THR A 217 7.66 -3.91 6.27
N LEU A 218 6.88 -4.40 5.28
CA LEU A 218 7.44 -4.84 4.00
C LEU A 218 8.12 -3.70 3.24
N LEU A 219 7.53 -2.51 3.25
CA LEU A 219 8.12 -1.33 2.63
C LEU A 219 9.40 -0.86 3.32
N ASP A 220 9.54 -1.07 4.63
CA ASP A 220 10.81 -0.83 5.34
C ASP A 220 11.91 -1.80 4.91
N GLN A 221 11.55 -3.05 4.63
CA GLN A 221 12.47 -4.08 4.11
C GLN A 221 12.80 -3.90 2.62
N HIS A 222 11.87 -3.34 1.86
CA HIS A 222 11.98 -3.13 0.42
C HIS A 222 11.81 -1.66 0.02
N PRO A 223 12.75 -0.76 0.35
CA PRO A 223 12.59 0.70 0.20
C PRO A 223 12.50 1.18 -1.25
N ARG A 224 12.81 0.31 -2.22
CA ARG A 224 12.66 0.61 -3.65
C ARG A 224 11.26 0.33 -4.20
N VAL A 225 10.35 -0.24 -3.43
CA VAL A 225 8.96 -0.45 -3.88
C VAL A 225 8.29 0.90 -4.14
N ARG A 226 7.70 1.02 -5.33
CA ARG A 226 6.95 2.20 -5.78
C ARG A 226 5.53 1.86 -6.22
N LEU A 227 5.21 0.59 -6.36
CA LEU A 227 3.88 0.12 -6.75
C LEU A 227 3.43 -1.03 -5.83
N ILE A 228 2.19 -0.93 -5.37
CA ILE A 228 1.45 -2.04 -4.76
C ILE A 228 0.23 -2.29 -5.61
N VAL A 229 0.05 -3.51 -6.08
CA VAL A 229 -1.14 -3.97 -6.81
C VAL A 229 -1.96 -4.87 -5.89
N ILE A 230 -3.26 -4.64 -5.81
CA ILE A 230 -4.22 -5.53 -5.11
C ILE A 230 -5.26 -5.96 -6.13
N ASP A 231 -5.24 -7.20 -6.55
CA ASP A 231 -6.13 -7.75 -7.58
C ASP A 231 -6.93 -8.95 -7.04
N SER A 232 -8.16 -8.73 -6.55
CA SER A 232 -8.90 -7.48 -6.39
C SER A 232 -9.21 -7.18 -4.92
N VAL A 233 -9.41 -5.91 -4.60
CA VAL A 233 -9.73 -5.48 -3.23
C VAL A 233 -11.05 -6.07 -2.72
N ALA A 234 -12.00 -6.32 -3.61
CA ALA A 234 -13.37 -6.69 -3.23
C ALA A 234 -13.66 -8.20 -3.29
N PHE A 235 -12.76 -9.03 -3.79
CA PHE A 235 -13.04 -10.44 -4.09
C PHE A 235 -13.53 -11.21 -2.86
N HIS A 236 -12.74 -11.26 -1.81
CA HIS A 236 -13.07 -11.97 -0.58
C HIS A 236 -14.18 -11.30 0.24
N PHE A 237 -14.48 -10.03 -0.02
CA PHE A 237 -15.53 -9.30 0.67
C PHE A 237 -16.92 -9.45 0.03
N ARG A 238 -17.05 -10.16 -1.08
CA ARG A 238 -18.35 -10.31 -1.78
C ARG A 238 -19.24 -11.40 -1.19
N HIS A 239 -18.67 -12.48 -0.67
CA HIS A 239 -19.40 -13.70 -0.32
C HIS A 239 -19.37 -14.06 1.17
N ASP A 240 -18.39 -13.58 1.93
CA ASP A 240 -18.09 -14.10 3.28
C ASP A 240 -18.63 -13.20 4.41
N PHE A 241 -19.53 -12.25 4.11
CA PHE A 241 -20.01 -11.30 5.11
C PHE A 241 -21.54 -11.23 5.15
N ASP A 242 -22.11 -11.70 6.27
CA ASP A 242 -23.53 -11.48 6.61
C ASP A 242 -23.76 -10.07 7.18
N ASP A 243 -22.75 -9.47 7.84
CA ASP A 243 -22.80 -8.09 8.36
C ASP A 243 -22.18 -7.08 7.38
N PHE A 244 -23.05 -6.39 6.64
CA PHE A 244 -22.64 -5.34 5.71
C PHE A 244 -21.92 -4.17 6.39
N ALA A 245 -22.23 -3.86 7.66
CA ALA A 245 -21.59 -2.78 8.39
C ALA A 245 -20.15 -3.15 8.78
N ALA A 246 -19.93 -4.39 9.23
CA ALA A 246 -18.59 -4.91 9.50
C ALA A 246 -17.71 -4.92 8.22
N ARG A 247 -18.28 -5.41 7.11
CA ARG A 247 -17.62 -5.37 5.79
C ARG A 247 -17.20 -3.95 5.40
N ALA A 248 -18.12 -2.99 5.49
CA ALA A 248 -17.83 -1.60 5.13
C ALA A 248 -16.73 -0.99 6.01
N ARG A 249 -16.72 -1.29 7.31
CA ARG A 249 -15.67 -0.82 8.23
C ARG A 249 -14.31 -1.38 7.87
N LEU A 250 -14.19 -2.69 7.59
CA LEU A 250 -12.92 -3.31 7.21
C LEU A 250 -12.37 -2.75 5.90
N MET A 251 -13.22 -2.60 4.88
CA MET A 251 -12.82 -2.01 3.60
C MET A 251 -12.39 -0.55 3.77
N ALA A 252 -13.11 0.25 4.56
CA ALA A 252 -12.72 1.62 4.87
C ALA A 252 -11.39 1.70 5.64
N GLY A 253 -11.16 0.78 6.58
CA GLY A 253 -9.88 0.66 7.30
C GLY A 253 -8.72 0.38 6.34
N MET A 254 -8.85 -0.61 5.45
CA MET A 254 -7.84 -0.89 4.44
C MET A 254 -7.60 0.30 3.51
N ALA A 255 -8.66 0.97 3.02
CA ALA A 255 -8.53 2.13 2.16
C ALA A 255 -7.76 3.28 2.84
N ASN A 256 -8.03 3.53 4.12
CA ASN A 256 -7.31 4.52 4.91
C ASN A 256 -5.84 4.16 5.08
N THR A 257 -5.53 2.89 5.40
CA THR A 257 -4.14 2.40 5.52
C THR A 257 -3.39 2.56 4.21
N LEU A 258 -3.98 2.13 3.09
CA LEU A 258 -3.38 2.27 1.75
C LEU A 258 -3.15 3.73 1.36
N THR A 259 -4.13 4.61 1.62
CA THR A 259 -4.01 6.04 1.33
C THR A 259 -2.89 6.68 2.16
N GLN A 260 -2.79 6.32 3.44
CA GLN A 260 -1.72 6.81 4.30
C GLN A 260 -0.34 6.32 3.83
N LEU A 261 -0.22 5.03 3.48
CA LEU A 261 1.02 4.45 2.97
C LEU A 261 1.45 5.12 1.66
N ALA A 262 0.53 5.31 0.71
CA ALA A 262 0.83 5.97 -0.55
C ALA A 262 1.41 7.38 -0.34
N ARG A 263 0.80 8.18 0.54
CA ARG A 263 1.24 9.55 0.85
C ARG A 263 2.57 9.61 1.60
N THR A 264 2.77 8.73 2.59
CA THR A 264 3.95 8.77 3.45
C THR A 264 5.17 8.10 2.83
N ARG A 265 4.97 7.07 1.99
CA ARG A 265 6.06 6.25 1.43
C ARG A 265 6.30 6.49 -0.06
N ASN A 266 5.57 7.39 -0.66
CA ASN A 266 5.71 7.71 -2.09
C ASN A 266 5.54 6.48 -3.02
N VAL A 267 4.57 5.62 -2.66
CA VAL A 267 4.22 4.38 -3.38
C VAL A 267 2.89 4.57 -4.11
N ALA A 268 2.81 4.18 -5.37
CA ALA A 268 1.53 4.11 -6.06
C ALA A 268 0.77 2.86 -5.60
N GLY A 269 -0.35 3.04 -4.94
CA GLY A 269 -1.26 1.95 -4.56
C GLY A 269 -2.33 1.75 -5.64
N LYS A 270 -2.52 0.51 -6.10
CA LYS A 270 -3.58 0.14 -7.04
C LYS A 270 -4.49 -0.91 -6.42
N SER A 271 -5.79 -0.68 -6.45
CA SER A 271 -6.82 -1.71 -6.23
C SER A 271 -7.67 -1.87 -7.48
N SER A 272 -7.94 -3.08 -7.88
CA SER A 272 -8.84 -3.44 -8.97
C SER A 272 -10.13 -4.10 -8.46
#